data_685e497c7279c31bd1948edf178abf53
#
_entry.id   685e497c7279c31bd1948edf178abf53
#
_cell.length_a   1.000
_cell.length_b   1.000
_cell.length_c   1.000
_cell.angle_alpha   90.00
_cell.angle_beta   90.00
_cell.angle_gamma   90.00
#
_symmetry.space_group_name_H-M   'P 1'
#
loop_
_entity.id
_entity.type
_entity.pdbx_description
1 polymer ?
#
loop_
_entity_poly.entity_id
_entity_poly.type
_entity_poly.pdbx_seq_one_letter_code
_entity_poly.pdbx_strand_id
1 'polypeptide(L)'
;MFGEFLSQKMEEKNFGVDDLARLTSIPEHYINALIEENFSHLPAHVFTRGYLKKIATVIDTDEEELWQLYLKEYNNLMPPMVDMLPTNRFESKGKTIAEILRALRYVPVWAIIITAIGFVLFQSKNL
;
A
#
# COMPACT_ATOMS: atom_id res chain seq x y z
N MET A 1 -17.30 17.08 6.56
CA MET A 1 -16.38 17.06 7.74
C MET A 1 -14.94 17.40 7.39
N PHE A 2 -14.32 16.74 6.42
CA PHE A 2 -12.97 17.08 5.96
C PHE A 2 -12.90 18.51 5.36
N GLY A 3 -13.84 18.83 4.47
CA GLY A 3 -13.93 20.15 3.84
C GLY A 3 -14.15 21.28 4.83
N GLU A 4 -14.99 21.07 5.85
CA GLU A 4 -15.19 22.04 6.94
C GLU A 4 -13.90 22.25 7.74
N PHE A 5 -13.21 21.17 8.10
CA PHE A 5 -11.93 21.26 8.81
C PHE A 5 -10.90 22.06 8.00
N LEU A 6 -10.80 21.77 6.71
CA LEU A 6 -9.88 22.47 5.81
C LEU A 6 -10.24 23.95 5.70
N SER A 7 -11.52 24.26 5.49
CA SER A 7 -12.02 25.65 5.41
C SER A 7 -11.77 26.43 6.70
N GLN A 8 -12.04 25.83 7.84
CA GLN A 8 -11.78 26.44 9.15
C GLN A 8 -10.31 26.77 9.34
N LYS A 9 -9.41 25.83 8.99
CA LYS A 9 -7.97 26.08 9.09
C LYS A 9 -7.47 27.17 8.15
N MET A 10 -8.05 27.25 6.95
CA MET A 10 -7.77 28.32 6.01
C MET A 10 -8.24 29.68 6.56
N GLU A 11 -9.43 29.74 7.15
CA GLU A 11 -9.96 30.96 7.79
C GLU A 11 -9.10 31.42 8.98
N GLU A 12 -8.66 30.47 9.83
CA GLU A 12 -7.76 30.78 10.96
C GLU A 12 -6.45 31.44 10.50
N LYS A 13 -5.97 31.10 9.31
CA LYS A 13 -4.76 31.65 8.69
C LYS A 13 -5.03 32.84 7.75
N ASN A 14 -6.30 33.20 7.54
CA ASN A 14 -6.73 34.21 6.57
C ASN A 14 -6.29 33.88 5.13
N PHE A 15 -6.31 32.63 4.74
CA PHE A 15 -6.00 32.16 3.38
C PHE A 15 -7.29 31.93 2.58
N GLY A 16 -7.33 32.51 1.36
CA GLY A 16 -8.28 32.13 0.34
C GLY A 16 -7.82 30.91 -0.45
N VAL A 17 -8.67 30.40 -1.32
CA VAL A 17 -8.33 29.29 -2.22
C VAL A 17 -7.18 29.67 -3.15
N ASP A 18 -7.19 30.89 -3.67
CA ASP A 18 -6.16 31.47 -4.52
C ASP A 18 -4.80 31.60 -3.80
N ASP A 19 -4.80 32.02 -2.53
CA ASP A 19 -3.59 32.06 -1.71
C ASP A 19 -3.00 30.67 -1.50
N LEU A 20 -3.84 29.71 -1.15
CA LEU A 20 -3.41 28.34 -0.95
C LEU A 20 -2.88 27.71 -2.25
N ALA A 21 -3.55 27.96 -3.37
CA ALA A 21 -3.09 27.51 -4.69
C ALA A 21 -1.72 28.08 -5.05
N ARG A 22 -1.51 29.36 -4.79
CA ARG A 22 -0.23 30.04 -5.04
C ARG A 22 0.89 29.52 -4.16
N LEU A 23 0.63 29.33 -2.86
CA LEU A 23 1.63 28.88 -1.89
C LEU A 23 2.02 27.41 -2.07
N THR A 24 1.06 26.57 -2.47
CA THR A 24 1.27 25.13 -2.62
C THR A 24 1.59 24.71 -4.05
N SER A 25 1.37 25.59 -5.04
CA SER A 25 1.41 25.26 -6.47
C SER A 25 0.43 24.15 -6.85
N ILE A 26 -0.71 24.09 -6.17
CA ILE A 26 -1.81 23.17 -6.48
C ILE A 26 -2.86 23.96 -7.26
N PRO A 27 -3.37 23.46 -8.38
CA PRO A 27 -4.45 24.09 -9.11
C PRO A 27 -5.70 24.31 -8.24
N GLU A 28 -6.32 25.48 -8.32
CA GLU A 28 -7.47 25.88 -7.50
C GLU A 28 -8.63 24.87 -7.57
N HIS A 29 -8.88 24.28 -8.74
CA HIS A 29 -9.94 23.30 -8.91
C HIS A 29 -9.77 22.05 -8.04
N TYR A 30 -8.53 21.64 -7.73
CA TYR A 30 -8.28 20.53 -6.79
C TYR A 30 -8.50 20.96 -5.34
N ILE A 31 -8.16 22.21 -5.00
CA ILE A 31 -8.42 22.75 -3.65
C ILE A 31 -9.93 22.88 -3.43
N ASN A 32 -10.66 23.39 -4.42
CA ASN A 32 -12.12 23.44 -4.37
C ASN A 32 -12.74 22.03 -4.25
N ALA A 33 -12.25 21.05 -5.01
CA ALA A 33 -12.71 19.67 -4.93
C ALA A 33 -12.47 19.06 -3.53
N LEU A 34 -11.38 19.42 -2.86
CA LEU A 34 -11.12 19.02 -1.47
C LEU A 34 -12.09 19.65 -0.48
N ILE A 35 -12.37 20.96 -0.62
CA ILE A 35 -13.30 21.69 0.25
C ILE A 35 -14.74 21.21 0.06
N GLU A 36 -15.15 20.97 -1.17
CA GLU A 36 -16.48 20.48 -1.53
C GLU A 36 -16.65 18.96 -1.32
N GLU A 37 -15.59 18.28 -0.90
CA GLU A 37 -15.54 16.82 -0.74
C GLU A 37 -15.90 16.05 -2.03
N ASN A 38 -15.63 16.68 -3.17
CA ASN A 38 -15.86 16.09 -4.49
C ASN A 38 -14.62 15.32 -4.97
N PHE A 39 -14.37 14.20 -4.30
CA PHE A 39 -13.16 13.41 -4.49
C PHE A 39 -13.03 12.74 -5.84
N SER A 40 -14.13 12.64 -6.61
CA SER A 40 -14.10 12.12 -7.99
C SER A 40 -13.32 13.02 -8.96
N HIS A 41 -13.17 14.31 -8.63
CA HIS A 41 -12.41 15.27 -9.41
C HIS A 41 -10.94 15.38 -8.98
N LEU A 42 -10.53 14.64 -7.97
CA LEU A 42 -9.15 14.59 -7.54
C LEU A 42 -8.32 13.62 -8.39
N PRO A 43 -7.01 13.86 -8.52
CA PRO A 43 -6.12 12.90 -9.14
C PRO A 43 -5.95 11.65 -8.26
N ALA A 44 -5.23 10.65 -8.76
CA ALA A 44 -4.96 9.44 -8.00
C ALA A 44 -4.41 9.73 -6.60
N HIS A 45 -4.73 8.87 -5.62
CA HIS A 45 -4.40 9.04 -4.20
C HIS A 45 -2.94 9.43 -3.91
N VAL A 46 -2.01 8.92 -4.71
CA VAL A 46 -0.57 9.23 -4.55
C VAL A 46 -0.32 10.73 -4.71
N PHE A 47 -0.95 11.36 -5.71
CA PHE A 47 -0.85 12.80 -5.93
C PHE A 47 -1.62 13.59 -4.89
N THR A 48 -2.81 13.14 -4.53
CA THR A 48 -3.64 13.77 -3.49
C THR A 48 -2.91 13.80 -2.15
N ARG A 49 -2.21 12.73 -1.78
CA ARG A 49 -1.37 12.71 -0.56
C ARG A 49 -0.27 13.78 -0.62
N GLY A 50 0.38 13.93 -1.78
CA GLY A 50 1.37 14.98 -1.98
C GLY A 50 0.79 16.38 -1.86
N TYR A 51 -0.44 16.60 -2.33
CA TYR A 51 -1.14 17.88 -2.18
C TYR A 51 -1.49 18.15 -0.72
N LEU A 52 -2.04 17.17 -0.01
CA LEU A 52 -2.37 17.31 1.40
C LEU A 52 -1.15 17.59 2.28
N LYS A 53 0.00 17.01 1.95
CA LYS A 53 1.26 17.33 2.63
C LYS A 53 1.65 18.79 2.48
N LYS A 54 1.57 19.34 1.26
CA LYS A 54 1.86 20.76 1.02
C LYS A 54 0.86 21.66 1.74
N ILE A 55 -0.43 21.32 1.68
CA ILE A 55 -1.50 22.05 2.36
C ILE A 55 -1.26 22.03 3.86
N ALA A 56 -1.00 20.88 4.47
CA ALA A 56 -0.73 20.73 5.90
C ALA A 56 0.41 21.63 6.37
N THR A 57 1.47 21.73 5.58
CA THR A 57 2.60 22.63 5.87
C THR A 57 2.20 24.09 5.88
N VAL A 58 1.35 24.52 4.95
CA VAL A 58 0.92 25.93 4.83
C VAL A 58 -0.08 26.31 5.92
N ILE A 59 -1.02 25.43 6.25
CA ILE A 59 -2.02 25.67 7.29
C ILE A 59 -1.56 25.28 8.70
N ASP A 60 -0.30 24.84 8.85
CA ASP A 60 0.29 24.45 10.13
C ASP A 60 -0.50 23.36 10.85
N THR A 61 -0.78 22.29 10.13
CA THR A 61 -1.51 21.11 10.62
C THR A 61 -0.64 19.87 10.41
N ASP A 62 -0.85 18.83 11.22
CA ASP A 62 -0.16 17.56 11.03
C ASP A 62 -0.58 16.88 9.71
N GLU A 63 0.43 16.47 8.92
CA GLU A 63 0.22 15.79 7.64
C GLU A 63 -0.59 14.50 7.79
N GLU A 64 -0.25 13.71 8.81
CA GLU A 64 -0.90 12.41 9.01
C GLU A 64 -2.34 12.58 9.50
N GLU A 65 -2.61 13.55 10.37
CA GLU A 65 -3.96 13.89 10.81
C GLU A 65 -4.83 14.27 9.62
N LEU A 66 -4.34 15.17 8.76
CA LEU A 66 -5.05 15.62 7.57
C LEU A 66 -5.31 14.46 6.58
N TRP A 67 -4.34 13.59 6.42
CA TRP A 67 -4.45 12.41 5.57
C TRP A 67 -5.49 11.40 6.09
N GLN A 68 -5.51 11.14 7.40
CA GLN A 68 -6.48 10.23 8.02
C GLN A 68 -7.91 10.78 7.94
N LEU A 69 -8.10 12.09 8.12
CA LEU A 69 -9.39 12.73 7.92
C LEU A 69 -9.88 12.60 6.47
N TYR A 70 -8.99 12.82 5.51
CA TYR A 70 -9.28 12.63 4.09
C TYR A 70 -9.69 11.19 3.78
N LEU A 71 -8.92 10.20 4.24
CA LEU A 71 -9.22 8.79 3.99
C LEU A 71 -10.54 8.35 4.61
N LYS A 72 -10.84 8.82 5.80
CA LYS A 72 -12.10 8.55 6.48
C LYS A 72 -13.28 9.06 5.65
N GLU A 73 -13.21 10.30 5.20
CA GLU A 73 -14.28 10.90 4.40
C GLU A 73 -14.38 10.28 3.00
N TYR A 74 -13.24 10.02 2.38
CA TYR A 74 -13.18 9.31 1.10
C TYR A 74 -13.87 7.95 1.16
N ASN A 75 -13.57 7.14 2.18
CA ASN A 75 -14.15 5.82 2.37
C ASN A 75 -15.66 5.87 2.67
N ASN A 76 -16.14 6.98 3.27
CA ASN A 76 -17.57 7.18 3.53
C ASN A 76 -18.34 7.54 2.27
N LEU A 77 -17.75 8.34 1.38
CA LEU A 77 -18.42 8.90 0.20
C LEU A 77 -18.21 8.05 -1.06
N MET A 78 -17.08 7.39 -1.17
CA MET A 78 -16.77 6.52 -2.28
C MET A 78 -16.98 5.05 -1.88
N PRO A 79 -17.66 4.25 -2.71
CA PRO A 79 -17.69 2.82 -2.45
C PRO A 79 -16.26 2.31 -2.41
N PRO A 80 -15.95 1.35 -1.50
CA PRO A 80 -14.61 0.80 -1.46
C PRO A 80 -14.24 0.37 -2.88
N MET A 81 -13.09 0.82 -3.38
CA MET A 81 -12.52 0.30 -4.62
C MET A 81 -12.15 -1.16 -4.39
N VAL A 82 -13.18 -2.00 -4.29
CA VAL A 82 -13.02 -3.43 -4.31
C VAL A 82 -12.58 -3.77 -5.73
N ASP A 83 -11.29 -4.09 -5.86
CA ASP A 83 -10.72 -4.87 -6.96
C ASP A 83 -10.73 -4.28 -8.38
N MET A 84 -10.54 -2.98 -8.56
CA MET A 84 -10.15 -2.47 -9.89
C MET A 84 -8.63 -2.34 -10.09
N LEU A 85 -7.84 -2.72 -9.12
CA LEU A 85 -6.46 -3.08 -9.42
C LEU A 85 -6.54 -4.45 -10.09
N PRO A 86 -6.03 -4.63 -11.34
CA PRO A 86 -5.67 -5.95 -11.75
C PRO A 86 -4.77 -6.45 -10.62
N THR A 87 -5.26 -7.39 -9.85
CA THR A 87 -4.43 -8.15 -8.93
C THR A 87 -3.43 -8.88 -9.81
N ASN A 88 -2.42 -8.16 -10.24
CA ASN A 88 -1.15 -8.72 -10.58
C ASN A 88 -0.53 -9.15 -9.24
N ARG A 89 -1.34 -9.92 -8.48
CA ARG A 89 -0.78 -10.86 -7.57
C ARG A 89 0.08 -11.71 -8.47
N PHE A 90 1.35 -11.38 -8.53
CA PHE A 90 2.33 -12.43 -8.59
C PHE A 90 1.99 -13.30 -7.37
N GLU A 91 1.02 -14.20 -7.54
CA GLU A 91 1.07 -15.41 -6.78
C GLU A 91 2.43 -15.99 -7.14
N SER A 92 3.41 -15.52 -6.42
CA SER A 92 4.58 -16.31 -6.18
C SER A 92 4.01 -17.60 -5.60
N LYS A 93 3.69 -18.56 -6.47
CA LYS A 93 3.65 -19.98 -6.11
C LYS A 93 5.08 -20.38 -5.79
N GLY A 94 5.75 -19.58 -4.99
CA GLY A 94 6.89 -20.00 -4.24
C GLY A 94 6.37 -21.09 -3.34
N LYS A 95 6.68 -22.34 -3.70
CA LYS A 95 6.51 -23.47 -2.78
C LYS A 95 7.03 -22.98 -1.45
N THR A 96 6.15 -22.89 -0.48
CA THR A 96 6.50 -22.38 0.84
C THR A 96 7.75 -23.11 1.28
N ILE A 97 8.75 -22.41 1.80
CA ILE A 97 10.01 -23.00 2.27
C ILE A 97 9.73 -24.25 3.14
N ALA A 98 8.60 -24.25 3.87
CA ALA A 98 8.11 -25.41 4.61
C ALA A 98 7.81 -26.65 3.73
N GLU A 99 7.32 -26.47 2.50
CA GLU A 99 7.08 -27.60 1.59
C GLU A 99 8.38 -28.13 1.00
N ILE A 100 9.32 -27.25 0.71
CA ILE A 100 10.67 -27.64 0.26
C ILE A 100 11.40 -28.39 1.38
N LEU A 101 11.30 -27.92 2.62
CA LEU A 101 11.88 -28.58 3.79
C LEU A 101 11.22 -29.94 4.09
N ARG A 102 9.91 -30.08 3.85
CA ARG A 102 9.22 -31.37 3.96
C ARG A 102 9.68 -32.37 2.88
N ALA A 103 9.83 -31.92 1.65
CA ALA A 103 10.32 -32.76 0.56
C ALA A 103 11.78 -33.20 0.81
N LEU A 104 12.63 -32.31 1.35
CA LEU A 104 14.01 -32.63 1.73
C LEU A 104 14.12 -33.61 2.91
N ARG A 105 13.09 -33.68 3.76
CA ARG A 105 13.10 -34.61 4.91
C ARG A 105 12.99 -36.07 4.52
N TYR A 106 12.40 -36.38 3.37
CA TYR A 106 12.24 -37.77 2.87
C TYR A 106 13.39 -38.21 1.96
N VAL A 107 14.05 -37.30 1.27
CA VAL A 107 15.12 -37.61 0.32
C VAL A 107 16.36 -38.21 0.99
N PRO A 108 16.89 -37.74 2.13
CA PRO A 108 18.12 -38.28 2.68
C PRO A 108 17.97 -39.69 3.24
N VAL A 109 16.78 -40.08 3.74
CA VAL A 109 16.56 -41.41 4.32
C VAL A 109 16.59 -42.51 3.24
N TRP A 110 15.94 -42.25 2.11
CA TRP A 110 15.95 -43.18 0.97
C TRP A 110 17.33 -43.28 0.32
N ALA A 111 18.05 -42.18 0.21
CA ALA A 111 19.40 -42.18 -0.34
C ALA A 111 20.38 -43.00 0.54
N ILE A 112 20.27 -42.87 1.86
CA ILE A 112 21.06 -43.65 2.82
C ILE A 112 20.75 -45.14 2.72
N ILE A 113 19.49 -45.51 2.60
CA ILE A 113 19.06 -46.92 2.45
C ILE A 113 19.60 -47.52 1.15
N ILE A 114 19.51 -46.81 0.03
CA ILE A 114 19.99 -47.25 -1.27
C ILE A 114 21.52 -47.40 -1.27
N THR A 115 22.26 -46.45 -0.68
CA THR A 115 23.73 -46.56 -0.58
C THR A 115 24.17 -47.68 0.34
N ALA A 116 23.46 -47.94 1.45
CA ALA A 116 23.75 -49.06 2.34
C ALA A 116 23.52 -50.41 1.67
N ILE A 117 22.42 -50.59 0.93
CA ILE A 117 22.13 -51.81 0.19
C ILE A 117 23.15 -52.00 -0.92
N GLY A 118 23.52 -50.97 -1.68
CA GLY A 118 24.53 -51.02 -2.72
C GLY A 118 25.91 -51.43 -2.18
N PHE A 119 26.27 -50.90 -1.01
CA PHE A 119 27.53 -51.23 -0.34
C PHE A 119 27.59 -52.72 0.12
N VAL A 120 26.51 -53.23 0.69
CA VAL A 120 26.40 -54.63 1.11
C VAL A 120 26.48 -55.60 -0.10
N LEU A 121 25.80 -55.26 -1.19
CA LEU A 121 25.86 -56.06 -2.43
C LEU A 121 27.24 -56.03 -3.09
N PHE A 122 27.94 -54.89 -2.98
CA PHE A 122 29.31 -54.79 -3.50
C PHE A 122 30.30 -55.62 -2.68
N GLN A 123 30.18 -55.66 -1.37
CA GLN A 123 30.96 -56.52 -0.50
C GLN A 123 30.71 -58.00 -0.74
N SER A 124 29.45 -58.38 -0.99
CA SER A 124 29.06 -59.78 -1.28
C SER A 124 29.61 -60.30 -2.60
N LYS A 125 29.93 -59.43 -3.56
CA LYS A 125 30.55 -59.85 -4.85
C LYS A 125 32.08 -60.01 -4.79
N ASN A 126 32.71 -59.43 -3.76
CA ASN A 126 34.17 -59.46 -3.57
C ASN A 126 34.60 -60.48 -2.52
N LEU A 127 33.69 -61.27 -2.04
CA LEU A 127 33.94 -62.50 -1.27
C LEU A 127 33.71 -63.71 -2.16
#